data_f711bd24b6d7daa77a2c6d71fab05183
#
_entry.id   f711bd24b6d7daa77a2c6d71fab05183
#
_cell.length_a   1.000
_cell.length_b   1.000
_cell.length_c   1.000
_cell.angle_alpha   90.00
_cell.angle_beta   90.00
_cell.angle_gamma   90.00
#
_symmetry.space_group_name_H-M   'P 1'
#
loop_
_entity.id
_entity.type
_entity.pdbx_description
1 polymer ?
#
loop_
_entity_poly.entity_id
_entity_poly.type
_entity_poly.pdbx_seq_one_letter_code
_entity_poly.pdbx_strand_id
1 'polypeptide(L)'
;TVTTVSAGTCSLTANQAADTNYSAAPQVTLDVAIGQATQAITGFVANPAAPVYSSGGTFALSASGGASGNPVVFASTTPAVCTVSGSTVTTVASGSCALTANQAGNANYKAAPQVGPVRVMPPE
;
A
#
# COMPACT_ATOMS: atom_id res chain seq x y z
N THR A 1 -1.15 -27.69 12.93
CA THR A 1 -1.14 -26.57 11.96
C THR A 1 -1.59 -25.30 12.65
N VAL A 2 -0.90 -24.22 12.40
CA VAL A 2 -1.25 -22.89 12.91
C VAL A 2 -1.71 -22.04 11.74
N THR A 3 -2.87 -21.40 11.92
CA THR A 3 -3.39 -20.46 10.91
C THR A 3 -3.18 -19.05 11.42
N THR A 4 -2.60 -18.19 10.59
CA THR A 4 -2.39 -16.79 10.94
C THR A 4 -3.69 -16.00 10.73
N VAL A 5 -4.01 -15.13 11.69
CA VAL A 5 -5.21 -14.29 11.67
C VAL A 5 -4.82 -12.82 11.49
N SER A 6 -3.76 -12.40 12.17
CA SER A 6 -3.27 -11.02 12.12
C SER A 6 -1.78 -11.00 12.43
N ALA A 7 -1.11 -9.90 12.11
CA ALA A 7 0.25 -9.65 12.55
C ALA A 7 0.28 -9.41 14.06
N GLY A 8 1.40 -9.71 14.69
CA GLY A 8 1.58 -9.58 16.12
C GLY A 8 2.22 -10.82 16.72
N THR A 9 2.13 -10.94 18.04
CA THR A 9 2.69 -12.10 18.74
C THR A 9 1.66 -13.22 18.81
N CYS A 10 2.05 -14.41 18.32
CA CYS A 10 1.23 -15.61 18.43
C CYS A 10 1.80 -16.47 19.56
N SER A 11 1.04 -16.61 20.65
CA SER A 11 1.45 -17.42 21.80
C SER A 11 0.85 -18.81 21.69
N LEU A 12 1.69 -19.82 21.70
CA LEU A 12 1.31 -21.21 21.49
C LEU A 12 1.71 -22.04 22.70
N THR A 13 0.91 -23.04 23.01
CA THR A 13 1.20 -23.96 24.10
C THR A 13 1.20 -25.40 23.62
N ALA A 14 2.00 -26.22 24.28
CA ALA A 14 2.01 -27.66 24.09
C ALA A 14 1.82 -28.35 25.42
N ASN A 15 0.93 -29.35 25.45
CA ASN A 15 0.64 -30.12 26.65
C ASN A 15 0.63 -31.60 26.33
N GLN A 16 0.97 -32.40 27.31
CA GLN A 16 0.89 -33.83 27.20
C GLN A 16 0.25 -34.40 28.48
N ALA A 17 -0.81 -35.18 28.29
CA ALA A 17 -1.53 -35.77 29.42
C ALA A 17 -0.71 -36.85 30.13
N ALA A 18 -1.01 -37.03 31.39
CA ALA A 18 -0.47 -38.13 32.21
C ALA A 18 -1.12 -39.47 31.84
N ASP A 19 -0.46 -40.56 32.23
CA ASP A 19 -1.09 -41.88 32.26
C ASP A 19 -0.86 -42.52 33.63
N THR A 20 -1.10 -43.84 33.76
CA THR A 20 -0.97 -44.53 35.05
C THR A 20 0.47 -44.54 35.55
N ASN A 21 1.45 -44.45 34.67
CA ASN A 21 2.87 -44.58 35.02
C ASN A 21 3.64 -43.28 35.01
N TYR A 22 3.10 -42.24 34.38
CA TYR A 22 3.76 -40.95 34.19
C TYR A 22 2.84 -39.79 34.53
N SER A 23 3.41 -38.82 35.24
CA SER A 23 2.71 -37.53 35.47
C SER A 23 2.59 -36.76 34.16
N ALA A 24 1.61 -35.83 34.13
CA ALA A 24 1.48 -34.91 33.00
C ALA A 24 2.78 -34.12 32.82
N ALA A 25 3.17 -33.90 31.58
CA ALA A 25 4.32 -33.06 31.28
C ALA A 25 4.02 -31.60 31.62
N PRO A 26 5.03 -30.84 32.10
CA PRO A 26 4.88 -29.40 32.26
C PRO A 26 4.49 -28.76 30.91
N GLN A 27 3.58 -27.80 30.95
CA GLN A 27 3.21 -27.05 29.75
C GLN A 27 4.40 -26.28 29.22
N VAL A 28 4.59 -26.34 27.93
CA VAL A 28 5.60 -25.55 27.22
C VAL A 28 4.90 -24.46 26.43
N THR A 29 5.41 -23.23 26.52
CA THR A 29 4.88 -22.10 25.78
C THR A 29 5.89 -21.63 24.74
N LEU A 30 5.39 -21.11 23.60
CA LEU A 30 6.21 -20.56 22.55
C LEU A 30 5.52 -19.32 22.00
N ASP A 31 6.24 -18.21 22.00
CA ASP A 31 5.76 -16.98 21.38
C ASP A 31 6.43 -16.83 20.02
N VAL A 32 5.62 -16.68 18.99
CA VAL A 32 6.10 -16.49 17.62
C VAL A 32 5.67 -15.10 17.16
N ALA A 33 6.64 -14.30 16.72
CA ALA A 33 6.36 -13.00 16.15
C ALA A 33 5.90 -13.19 14.70
N ILE A 34 4.69 -12.72 14.39
CA ILE A 34 4.15 -12.71 13.05
C ILE A 34 4.26 -11.28 12.54
N GLY A 35 5.17 -11.06 11.56
CA GLY A 35 5.40 -9.75 10.99
C GLY A 35 4.27 -9.30 10.08
N GLN A 36 4.21 -7.99 9.85
CA GLN A 36 3.30 -7.42 8.86
C GLN A 36 3.66 -7.92 7.46
N ALA A 37 2.65 -8.21 6.66
CA ALA A 37 2.84 -8.54 5.26
C ALA A 37 3.14 -7.28 4.43
N THR A 38 3.72 -7.47 3.26
CA THR A 38 3.97 -6.39 2.32
C THR A 38 2.77 -6.21 1.40
N GLN A 39 2.62 -5.02 0.84
CA GLN A 39 1.64 -4.72 -0.20
C GLN A 39 2.28 -3.80 -1.23
N ALA A 40 1.67 -3.70 -2.39
CA ALA A 40 2.19 -2.86 -3.47
C ALA A 40 1.03 -2.21 -4.22
N ILE A 41 1.30 -1.03 -4.78
CA ILE A 41 0.42 -0.33 -5.70
C ILE A 41 0.80 -0.77 -7.11
N THR A 42 -0.20 -1.11 -7.94
CA THR A 42 0.01 -1.54 -9.32
C THR A 42 -0.89 -0.74 -10.26
N GLY A 43 -0.52 -0.70 -11.54
CA GLY A 43 -1.36 -0.10 -12.58
C GLY A 43 -1.52 1.40 -12.46
N PHE A 44 -0.51 2.11 -11.93
CA PHE A 44 -0.55 3.56 -11.83
C PHE A 44 -0.41 4.18 -13.22
N VAL A 45 -1.51 4.72 -13.74
CA VAL A 45 -1.58 5.27 -15.10
C VAL A 45 -2.40 6.55 -15.13
N ALA A 46 -2.10 7.39 -16.12
CA ALA A 46 -2.93 8.56 -16.45
C ALA A 46 -3.89 8.20 -17.59
N ASN A 47 -5.06 8.81 -17.60
CA ASN A 47 -6.04 8.65 -18.67
C ASN A 47 -6.55 10.03 -19.11
N PRO A 48 -6.22 10.47 -20.32
CA PRO A 48 -5.44 9.78 -21.35
C PRO A 48 -3.98 9.57 -20.95
N ALA A 49 -3.32 8.59 -21.56
CA ALA A 49 -1.94 8.23 -21.22
C ALA A 49 -0.92 9.32 -21.56
N ALA A 50 -1.23 10.18 -22.51
CA ALA A 50 -0.37 11.28 -22.94
C ALA A 50 -1.16 12.60 -22.92
N PRO A 51 -1.52 13.10 -21.72
CA PRO A 51 -2.29 14.34 -21.62
C PRO A 51 -1.45 15.53 -22.10
N VAL A 52 -2.16 16.52 -22.65
CA VAL A 52 -1.55 17.78 -23.06
C VAL A 52 -2.14 18.93 -22.25
N TYR A 53 -1.38 20.01 -22.12
CA TYR A 53 -1.87 21.18 -21.42
C TYR A 53 -3.09 21.79 -22.12
N SER A 54 -4.11 22.14 -21.34
CA SER A 54 -5.20 23.01 -21.76
C SER A 54 -5.63 23.86 -20.57
N SER A 55 -6.07 25.09 -20.83
CA SER A 55 -6.51 25.99 -19.77
C SER A 55 -7.70 25.39 -19.03
N GLY A 56 -7.55 25.13 -17.73
CA GLY A 56 -8.57 24.48 -16.92
C GLY A 56 -8.79 23.01 -17.25
N GLY A 57 -7.93 22.41 -18.08
CA GLY A 57 -8.02 21.01 -18.46
C GLY A 57 -7.72 20.06 -17.33
N THR A 58 -8.32 18.88 -17.37
CA THR A 58 -8.13 17.85 -16.37
C THR A 58 -7.88 16.51 -17.03
N PHE A 59 -7.21 15.62 -16.30
CA PHE A 59 -7.13 14.21 -16.65
C PHE A 59 -7.19 13.37 -15.38
N ALA A 60 -7.44 12.08 -15.54
CA ALA A 60 -7.65 11.17 -14.41
C ALA A 60 -6.43 10.32 -14.16
N LEU A 61 -6.24 9.94 -12.90
CA LEU A 61 -5.27 8.92 -12.48
C LEU A 61 -6.01 7.69 -11.99
N SER A 62 -5.41 6.54 -12.19
CA SER A 62 -5.91 5.30 -11.63
C SER A 62 -4.76 4.41 -11.17
N ALA A 63 -5.03 3.59 -10.16
CA ALA A 63 -4.09 2.61 -9.66
C ALA A 63 -4.86 1.59 -8.82
N SER A 64 -4.28 0.40 -8.67
CA SER A 64 -4.82 -0.62 -7.77
C SER A 64 -3.96 -0.70 -6.52
N GLY A 65 -4.58 -0.62 -5.36
CA GLY A 65 -3.89 -0.76 -4.09
C GLY A 65 -3.74 -2.21 -3.65
N GLY A 66 -2.97 -2.40 -2.59
CA GLY A 66 -2.72 -3.71 -2.00
C GLY A 66 -3.76 -4.12 -0.99
N ALA A 67 -3.47 -5.21 -0.28
CA ALA A 67 -4.43 -5.94 0.53
C ALA A 67 -4.89 -5.24 1.81
N SER A 68 -4.23 -4.13 2.22
CA SER A 68 -4.69 -3.37 3.39
C SER A 68 -6.09 -2.77 3.19
N GLY A 69 -6.50 -2.58 1.92
CA GLY A 69 -7.78 -1.94 1.61
C GLY A 69 -7.80 -0.43 1.78
N ASN A 70 -6.71 0.18 2.21
CA ASN A 70 -6.63 1.62 2.34
C ASN A 70 -6.65 2.28 0.96
N PRO A 71 -7.17 3.52 0.85
CA PRO A 71 -7.21 4.21 -0.44
C PRO A 71 -5.80 4.54 -0.92
N VAL A 72 -5.61 4.49 -2.24
CA VAL A 72 -4.41 5.01 -2.88
C VAL A 72 -4.54 6.53 -2.96
N VAL A 73 -3.51 7.24 -2.51
CA VAL A 73 -3.49 8.70 -2.49
C VAL A 73 -2.52 9.19 -3.57
N PHE A 74 -3.01 10.06 -4.44
CA PHE A 74 -2.21 10.65 -5.52
C PHE A 74 -1.76 12.05 -5.13
N ALA A 75 -0.58 12.44 -5.56
CA ALA A 75 -0.03 13.76 -5.30
C ALA A 75 0.83 14.25 -6.46
N SER A 76 0.96 15.57 -6.59
CA SER A 76 1.84 16.21 -7.55
C SER A 76 3.05 16.77 -6.82
N THR A 77 4.25 16.49 -7.35
CA THR A 77 5.48 17.13 -6.87
C THR A 77 5.83 18.39 -7.67
N THR A 78 5.00 18.72 -8.66
CA THR A 78 5.18 19.90 -9.53
C THR A 78 3.90 20.74 -9.55
N PRO A 79 3.50 21.36 -8.44
CA PRO A 79 2.22 22.08 -8.37
C PRO A 79 2.13 23.30 -9.29
N ALA A 80 3.27 23.82 -9.75
CA ALA A 80 3.28 24.90 -10.74
C ALA A 80 2.87 24.43 -12.15
N VAL A 81 2.90 23.13 -12.40
CA VAL A 81 2.53 22.52 -13.69
C VAL A 81 1.19 21.82 -13.60
N CYS A 82 0.94 21.09 -12.51
CA CYS A 82 -0.29 20.32 -12.33
C CYS A 82 -0.60 20.17 -10.83
N THR A 83 -1.88 20.15 -10.51
CA THR A 83 -2.37 19.94 -9.15
C THR A 83 -3.29 18.74 -9.11
N VAL A 84 -3.37 18.07 -7.95
CA VAL A 84 -4.18 16.85 -7.79
C VAL A 84 -5.27 17.10 -6.75
N SER A 85 -6.47 16.67 -7.07
CA SER A 85 -7.59 16.57 -6.12
C SER A 85 -8.20 15.18 -6.28
N GLY A 86 -8.06 14.33 -5.25
CA GLY A 86 -8.46 12.93 -5.36
C GLY A 86 -7.70 12.20 -6.46
N SER A 87 -8.38 11.75 -7.48
CA SER A 87 -7.80 11.11 -8.67
C SER A 87 -7.84 12.02 -9.91
N THR A 88 -8.19 13.28 -9.75
CA THR A 88 -8.26 14.24 -10.84
C THR A 88 -7.07 15.18 -10.81
N VAL A 89 -6.40 15.33 -11.93
CA VAL A 89 -5.28 16.24 -12.10
C VAL A 89 -5.74 17.42 -12.93
N THR A 90 -5.46 18.63 -12.45
CA THR A 90 -5.76 19.87 -13.17
C THR A 90 -4.45 20.44 -13.72
N THR A 91 -4.43 20.77 -15.02
CA THR A 91 -3.26 21.37 -15.65
C THR A 91 -3.18 22.85 -15.31
N VAL A 92 -2.01 23.32 -14.90
CA VAL A 92 -1.75 24.72 -14.54
C VAL A 92 -0.89 25.38 -15.60
N ALA A 93 0.13 24.68 -16.09
CA ALA A 93 1.04 25.18 -17.10
C ALA A 93 1.56 23.99 -17.93
N SER A 94 2.07 24.28 -19.11
CA SER A 94 2.77 23.25 -19.88
C SER A 94 4.09 22.88 -19.18
N GLY A 95 4.51 21.65 -19.32
CA GLY A 95 5.73 21.15 -18.71
C GLY A 95 5.56 19.73 -18.22
N SER A 96 6.59 19.23 -17.56
CA SER A 96 6.58 17.88 -17.01
C SER A 96 5.79 17.86 -15.70
N CYS A 97 4.70 17.10 -15.68
CA CYS A 97 3.87 16.91 -14.49
C CYS A 97 4.33 15.62 -13.80
N ALA A 98 4.89 15.74 -12.61
CA ALA A 98 5.39 14.60 -11.85
C ALA A 98 4.37 14.20 -10.76
N LEU A 99 3.95 12.96 -10.79
CA LEU A 99 2.86 12.43 -9.97
C LEU A 99 3.32 11.21 -9.18
N THR A 100 2.80 11.08 -7.98
CA THR A 100 3.09 9.95 -7.09
C THR A 100 1.82 9.29 -6.62
N ALA A 101 1.94 8.01 -6.25
CA ALA A 101 0.87 7.25 -5.61
C ALA A 101 1.39 6.62 -4.33
N ASN A 102 0.64 6.73 -3.26
CA ASN A 102 0.97 6.19 -1.94
C ASN A 102 -0.24 5.46 -1.36
N GLN A 103 0.03 4.44 -0.56
CA GLN A 103 -1.01 3.72 0.18
C GLN A 103 -0.51 3.42 1.58
N ALA A 104 -1.29 3.80 2.58
CA ALA A 104 -0.97 3.53 3.98
C ALA A 104 -1.08 2.04 4.29
N GLY A 105 -0.30 1.60 5.28
CA GLY A 105 -0.44 0.28 5.85
C GLY A 105 -1.48 0.25 6.96
N ASN A 106 -1.61 -0.91 7.58
CA ASN A 106 -2.46 -1.09 8.76
C ASN A 106 -1.77 -2.06 9.72
N ALA A 107 -2.52 -2.63 10.68
CA ALA A 107 -1.94 -3.54 11.66
C ALA A 107 -1.32 -4.79 11.03
N ASN A 108 -1.81 -5.23 9.87
CA ASN A 108 -1.41 -6.48 9.22
C ASN A 108 -0.52 -6.29 7.99
N TYR A 109 -0.48 -5.10 7.43
CA TYR A 109 0.26 -4.80 6.20
C TYR A 109 1.11 -3.56 6.37
N LYS A 110 2.33 -3.60 5.87
CA LYS A 110 3.19 -2.42 5.79
C LYS A 110 2.63 -1.45 4.76
N ALA A 111 2.97 -0.17 4.88
CA ALA A 111 2.67 0.80 3.82
C ALA A 111 3.27 0.33 2.50
N ALA A 112 2.55 0.54 1.40
CA ALA A 112 3.08 0.23 0.08
C ALA A 112 4.25 1.17 -0.25
N PRO A 113 5.29 0.70 -0.95
CA PRO A 113 6.31 1.61 -1.45
C PRO A 113 5.68 2.65 -2.37
N GLN A 114 6.11 3.90 -2.26
CA GLN A 114 5.64 4.96 -3.14
C GLN A 114 5.94 4.61 -4.60
N VAL A 115 4.95 4.80 -5.46
CA VAL A 115 5.12 4.68 -6.91
C VAL A 115 5.33 6.06 -7.50
N GLY A 116 6.28 6.19 -8.41
CA GLY A 116 6.63 7.46 -9.02
C GLY A 116 7.79 8.17 -8.33
N PRO A 117 8.11 9.39 -8.73
CA PRO A 117 7.27 10.23 -9.60
C PRO A 117 7.20 9.69 -11.03
N VAL A 118 5.99 9.62 -11.56
CA VAL A 118 5.73 9.34 -12.98
C VAL A 118 5.50 10.69 -13.66
N ARG A 119 6.17 10.90 -14.78
CA ARG A 119 6.11 12.19 -15.48
C ARG A 119 5.22 12.09 -16.71
N VAL A 120 4.27 12.98 -16.79
CA VAL A 120 3.39 13.15 -17.95
C VAL A 120 3.44 14.61 -18.42
N MET A 121 2.86 14.92 -19.56
CA MET A 121 2.87 16.26 -20.15
C MET A 121 4.31 16.79 -20.34
N PRO A 122 5.17 16.07 -21.07
CA PRO A 122 6.52 16.58 -21.27
C PRO A 122 6.48 17.95 -21.97
N PRO A 123 7.47 18.84 -21.71
CA PRO A 123 7.54 20.11 -22.43
C PRO A 123 7.71 19.89 -23.92
N GLU A 124 7.16 20.78 -24.70
CA GLU A 124 7.31 20.76 -26.16
C GLU A 124 8.74 21.15 -26.58
#